data_7bf7380a945733b609fe4abcfb2e0995
#
_entry.id   7bf7380a945733b609fe4abcfb2e0995
#
_cell.length_a   1.000
_cell.length_b   1.000
_cell.length_c   1.000
_cell.angle_alpha   90.00
_cell.angle_beta   90.00
_cell.angle_gamma   90.00
#
_symmetry.space_group_name_H-M   'P 1'
#
loop_
_entity.id
_entity.type
_entity.pdbx_description
1 polymer ?
#
loop_
_entity_poly.entity_id
_entity_poly.type
_entity_poly.pdbx_seq_one_letter_code
_entity_poly.pdbx_strand_id
1 'polypeptide(L)'
;MVDGIQVLIVDDQPRARRSLKALLATCSQVETAREAVDGRDALARVEERLPDVILMDARMPGMDGLQATRLIKTRWPQVKVIVLSMYAEYMDEALAAGADAFVSKGAPADKLLATLSAVTHSGFFNRE
;
A
#
# COMPACT_ATOMS: atom_id res chain seq x y z
N MET A 1 -6.41 -6.52 -23.06
CA MET A 1 -7.13 -5.84 -22.03
C MET A 1 -6.40 -5.88 -20.69
N VAL A 2 -6.25 -4.76 -20.09
CA VAL A 2 -5.54 -4.67 -18.83
C VAL A 2 -6.53 -4.71 -17.66
N ASP A 3 -6.30 -5.62 -16.74
CA ASP A 3 -7.10 -5.66 -15.53
C ASP A 3 -6.79 -4.45 -14.68
N GLY A 4 -7.78 -3.98 -13.95
CA GLY A 4 -7.59 -2.87 -13.07
C GLY A 4 -6.73 -3.24 -11.87
N ILE A 5 -6.20 -2.24 -11.20
CA ILE A 5 -5.32 -2.41 -10.06
C ILE A 5 -6.16 -2.74 -8.82
N GLN A 6 -5.76 -3.79 -8.11
CA GLN A 6 -6.40 -4.22 -6.87
C GLN A 6 -5.60 -3.65 -5.71
N VAL A 7 -6.21 -2.78 -4.92
CA VAL A 7 -5.53 -2.09 -3.82
C VAL A 7 -6.06 -2.58 -2.48
N LEU A 8 -5.17 -2.72 -1.50
CA LEU A 8 -5.54 -2.96 -0.11
C LEU A 8 -5.06 -1.79 0.71
N ILE A 9 -5.97 -1.13 1.42
CA ILE A 9 -5.65 0.00 2.28
C ILE A 9 -5.57 -0.50 3.72
N VAL A 10 -4.43 -0.30 4.36
CA VAL A 10 -4.20 -0.76 5.74
C VAL A 10 -3.94 0.45 6.63
N ASP A 11 -4.88 0.75 7.52
CA ASP A 11 -4.78 1.88 8.43
C ASP A 11 -5.78 1.64 9.56
N ASP A 12 -5.38 1.90 10.80
CA ASP A 12 -6.28 1.69 11.94
C ASP A 12 -7.32 2.79 12.09
N GLN A 13 -7.17 3.90 11.37
CA GLN A 13 -8.08 5.04 11.44
C GLN A 13 -9.14 4.95 10.34
N PRO A 14 -10.42 4.79 10.70
CA PRO A 14 -11.46 4.71 9.67
C PRO A 14 -11.51 5.93 8.76
N ARG A 15 -11.25 7.11 9.32
CA ARG A 15 -11.26 8.33 8.54
C ARG A 15 -10.16 8.33 7.47
N ALA A 16 -8.98 7.83 7.83
CA ALA A 16 -7.88 7.75 6.89
C ALA A 16 -8.20 6.77 5.76
N ARG A 17 -8.78 5.62 6.10
CA ARG A 17 -9.18 4.65 5.08
C ARG A 17 -10.22 5.22 4.14
N ARG A 18 -11.18 5.95 4.70
CA ARG A 18 -12.23 6.58 3.89
C ARG A 18 -11.66 7.60 2.93
N SER A 19 -10.71 8.43 3.41
CA SER A 19 -10.08 9.43 2.56
C SER A 19 -9.28 8.80 1.43
N LEU A 20 -8.53 7.74 1.72
CA LEU A 20 -7.77 7.05 0.71
C LEU A 20 -8.68 6.39 -0.32
N LYS A 21 -9.76 5.78 0.16
CA LYS A 21 -10.72 5.15 -0.73
C LYS A 21 -11.34 6.17 -1.68
N ALA A 22 -11.68 7.35 -1.16
CA ALA A 22 -12.23 8.42 -1.99
C ALA A 22 -11.23 8.89 -3.03
N LEU A 23 -9.97 9.00 -2.64
CA LEU A 23 -8.91 9.40 -3.57
C LEU A 23 -8.74 8.35 -4.68
N LEU A 24 -8.69 7.08 -4.30
CA LEU A 24 -8.51 6.01 -5.28
C LEU A 24 -9.69 5.91 -6.24
N ALA A 25 -10.88 6.31 -5.79
CA ALA A 25 -12.06 6.31 -6.66
C ALA A 25 -11.93 7.29 -7.82
N THR A 26 -11.03 8.28 -7.72
CA THR A 26 -10.79 9.21 -8.82
C THR A 26 -9.80 8.64 -9.84
N CYS A 27 -9.20 7.51 -9.56
CA CYS A 27 -8.19 6.91 -10.42
C CYS A 27 -8.82 5.78 -11.22
N SER A 28 -8.97 5.98 -12.52
CA SER A 28 -9.64 4.99 -13.38
C SER A 28 -8.87 3.67 -13.46
N GLN A 29 -7.60 3.67 -13.11
CA GLN A 29 -6.79 2.45 -13.14
C GLN A 29 -7.05 1.53 -11.96
N VAL A 30 -7.64 2.05 -10.88
CA VAL A 30 -7.93 1.25 -9.69
C VAL A 30 -9.28 0.57 -9.86
N GLU A 31 -9.27 -0.76 -9.79
CA GLU A 31 -10.50 -1.54 -9.92
C GLU A 31 -11.18 -1.71 -8.57
N THR A 32 -10.44 -2.12 -7.56
CA THR A 32 -11.01 -2.30 -6.22
C THR A 32 -10.08 -1.71 -5.17
N ALA A 33 -10.67 -1.30 -4.05
CA ALA A 33 -9.92 -0.82 -2.90
C ALA A 33 -10.54 -1.47 -1.66
N ARG A 34 -9.89 -2.53 -1.16
CA ARG A 34 -10.32 -3.21 0.05
C ARG A 34 -9.62 -2.59 1.24
N GLU A 35 -10.07 -2.91 2.45
CA GLU A 35 -9.54 -2.30 3.66
C GLU A 35 -9.13 -3.35 4.68
N ALA A 36 -8.11 -3.02 5.45
CA ALA A 36 -7.69 -3.77 6.62
C ALA A 36 -7.42 -2.78 7.74
N VAL A 37 -7.65 -3.19 8.98
CA VAL A 37 -7.62 -2.26 10.11
C VAL A 37 -6.31 -2.30 10.89
N ASP A 38 -5.46 -3.29 10.65
CA ASP A 38 -4.15 -3.39 11.31
C ASP A 38 -3.28 -4.39 10.55
N GLY A 39 -2.07 -4.64 11.07
CA GLY A 39 -1.13 -5.51 10.39
C GLY A 39 -1.58 -6.95 10.29
N ARG A 40 -2.21 -7.49 11.35
CA ARG A 40 -2.70 -8.86 11.32
C ARG A 40 -3.83 -9.02 10.33
N ASP A 41 -4.73 -8.05 10.32
CA ASP A 41 -5.84 -8.05 9.36
C ASP A 41 -5.32 -7.96 7.94
N ALA A 42 -4.25 -7.18 7.73
CA ALA A 42 -3.62 -7.08 6.41
C ALA A 42 -3.11 -8.44 5.93
N LEU A 43 -2.43 -9.19 6.80
CA LEU A 43 -1.94 -10.52 6.43
C LEU A 43 -3.09 -11.44 6.04
N ALA A 44 -4.18 -11.40 6.81
CA ALA A 44 -5.35 -12.22 6.52
C ALA A 44 -5.98 -11.83 5.19
N ARG A 45 -6.07 -10.54 4.90
CA ARG A 45 -6.67 -10.07 3.65
C ARG A 45 -5.84 -10.44 2.45
N VAL A 46 -4.51 -10.34 2.57
CA VAL A 46 -3.62 -10.72 1.48
C VAL A 46 -3.73 -12.21 1.20
N GLU A 47 -3.81 -13.02 2.25
CA GLU A 47 -3.94 -14.46 2.11
C GLU A 47 -5.23 -14.85 1.42
N GLU A 48 -6.33 -14.16 1.74
CA GLU A 48 -7.62 -14.41 1.08
C GLU A 48 -7.55 -14.11 -0.41
N ARG A 49 -6.91 -13.00 -0.77
CA ARG A 49 -6.88 -12.53 -2.14
C ARG A 49 -5.71 -11.57 -2.30
N LEU A 50 -4.78 -11.92 -3.16
CA LEU A 50 -3.58 -11.12 -3.38
C LEU A 50 -3.94 -9.79 -4.03
N PRO A 51 -3.59 -8.65 -3.41
CA PRO A 51 -3.71 -7.37 -4.08
C PRO A 51 -2.51 -7.12 -4.97
N ASP A 52 -2.61 -6.16 -5.86
CA ASP A 52 -1.47 -5.72 -6.64
C ASP A 52 -0.57 -4.83 -5.80
N VAL A 53 -1.18 -3.98 -4.98
CA VAL A 53 -0.44 -3.02 -4.17
C VAL A 53 -1.18 -2.79 -2.85
N ILE A 54 -0.39 -2.57 -1.80
CA ILE A 54 -0.90 -2.25 -0.47
C ILE A 54 -0.46 -0.86 -0.11
N LEU A 55 -1.39 -0.05 0.38
CA LEU A 55 -1.09 1.24 1.00
C LEU A 55 -1.06 0.98 2.50
N MET A 56 0.13 1.02 3.09
CA MET A 56 0.36 0.56 4.46
C MET A 56 0.74 1.71 5.37
N ASP A 57 -0.12 1.99 6.37
CA ASP A 57 0.23 2.97 7.40
C ASP A 57 1.40 2.42 8.21
N ALA A 58 2.42 3.24 8.46
CA ALA A 58 3.63 2.82 9.14
C ALA A 58 3.37 2.46 10.60
N ARG A 59 2.49 3.19 11.27
CA ARG A 59 2.28 3.03 12.72
C ARG A 59 0.83 2.66 13.01
N MET A 60 0.66 1.50 13.64
CA MET A 60 -0.65 1.00 14.04
C MET A 60 -0.49 0.23 15.35
N PRO A 61 -1.53 0.15 16.18
CA PRO A 61 -1.45 -0.67 17.39
C PRO A 61 -1.23 -2.15 17.05
N GLY A 62 -0.54 -2.85 17.93
CA GLY A 62 -0.25 -4.27 17.72
C GLY A 62 0.86 -4.43 16.70
N MET A 63 0.62 -5.19 15.64
CA MET A 63 1.60 -5.35 14.57
C MET A 63 1.59 -4.08 13.72
N ASP A 64 2.70 -3.33 13.74
CA ASP A 64 2.77 -2.09 12.98
C ASP A 64 3.00 -2.35 11.50
N GLY A 65 2.91 -1.27 10.69
CA GLY A 65 2.99 -1.40 9.26
C GLY A 65 4.35 -1.84 8.76
N LEU A 66 5.42 -1.49 9.46
CA LEU A 66 6.77 -1.89 9.05
C LEU A 66 6.98 -3.39 9.24
N GLN A 67 6.50 -3.91 10.37
CA GLN A 67 6.55 -5.33 10.64
C GLN A 67 5.69 -6.11 9.64
N ALA A 68 4.48 -5.62 9.39
CA ALA A 68 3.58 -6.24 8.42
C ALA A 68 4.21 -6.23 7.02
N THR A 69 4.85 -5.13 6.64
CA THR A 69 5.50 -5.03 5.33
C THR A 69 6.58 -6.10 5.19
N ARG A 70 7.40 -6.27 6.23
CA ARG A 70 8.47 -7.27 6.21
C ARG A 70 7.90 -8.67 5.98
N LEU A 71 6.84 -9.01 6.71
CA LEU A 71 6.22 -10.33 6.58
C LEU A 71 5.58 -10.51 5.22
N ILE A 72 4.89 -9.50 4.72
CA ILE A 72 4.22 -9.58 3.43
C ILE A 72 5.23 -9.73 2.30
N LYS A 73 6.30 -8.93 2.32
CA LYS A 73 7.30 -9.00 1.27
C LYS A 73 8.07 -10.33 1.28
N THR A 74 8.19 -10.95 2.46
CA THR A 74 8.82 -12.26 2.57
C THR A 74 7.93 -13.35 1.99
N ARG A 75 6.64 -13.31 2.28
CA ARG A 75 5.71 -14.36 1.85
C ARG A 75 5.19 -14.16 0.43
N TRP A 76 4.96 -12.90 0.04
CA TRP A 76 4.38 -12.57 -1.26
C TRP A 76 5.19 -11.44 -1.91
N PRO A 77 6.41 -11.73 -2.37
CA PRO A 77 7.29 -10.66 -2.88
C PRO A 77 6.75 -9.93 -4.10
N GLN A 78 5.80 -10.51 -4.81
CA GLN A 78 5.20 -9.85 -5.98
C GLN A 78 4.21 -8.76 -5.60
N VAL A 79 3.70 -8.77 -4.36
CA VAL A 79 2.77 -7.73 -3.89
C VAL A 79 3.57 -6.48 -3.59
N LYS A 80 3.20 -5.35 -4.20
CA LYS A 80 3.88 -4.08 -3.97
C LYS A 80 3.37 -3.44 -2.69
N VAL A 81 4.25 -2.79 -1.95
CA VAL A 81 3.87 -2.12 -0.71
C VAL A 81 4.37 -0.68 -0.75
N ILE A 82 3.44 0.26 -0.59
CA ILE A 82 3.74 1.67 -0.42
C ILE A 82 3.46 2.01 1.04
N VAL A 83 4.50 2.39 1.77
CA VAL A 83 4.33 2.77 3.18
C VAL A 83 4.00 4.24 3.26
N LEU A 84 3.00 4.58 4.06
CA LEU A 84 2.55 5.95 4.28
C LEU A 84 2.83 6.35 5.72
N SER A 85 3.34 7.56 5.92
CA SER A 85 3.59 8.07 7.27
C SER A 85 3.65 9.59 7.27
N MET A 86 3.25 10.18 8.40
CA MET A 86 3.47 11.61 8.62
C MET A 86 4.92 11.90 8.95
N TYR A 87 5.72 10.88 9.25
CA TYR A 87 7.09 11.05 9.74
C TYR A 87 8.09 10.50 8.73
N ALA A 88 8.83 11.41 8.12
CA ALA A 88 9.84 11.05 7.11
C ALA A 88 10.93 10.14 7.67
N GLU A 89 11.13 10.16 8.98
CA GLU A 89 12.16 9.34 9.63
C GLU A 89 11.89 7.84 9.49
N TYR A 90 10.67 7.45 9.17
CA TYR A 90 10.35 6.03 8.96
C TYR A 90 10.71 5.54 7.57
N MET A 91 11.16 6.43 6.68
CA MET A 91 11.43 6.03 5.31
C MET A 91 12.51 4.96 5.21
N ASP A 92 13.62 5.14 5.93
CA ASP A 92 14.72 4.17 5.86
C ASP A 92 14.30 2.80 6.38
N GLU A 93 13.54 2.77 7.48
CA GLU A 93 13.05 1.52 8.03
C GLU A 93 12.06 0.85 7.10
N ALA A 94 11.21 1.64 6.45
CA ALA A 94 10.23 1.11 5.51
C ALA A 94 10.91 0.45 4.32
N LEU A 95 11.92 1.11 3.76
CA LEU A 95 12.65 0.56 2.63
C LEU A 95 13.44 -0.67 3.05
N ALA A 96 14.02 -0.66 4.25
CA ALA A 96 14.74 -1.82 4.79
C ALA A 96 13.80 -3.00 5.02
N ALA A 97 12.51 -2.73 5.31
CA ALA A 97 11.52 -3.79 5.48
C ALA A 97 11.07 -4.36 4.13
N GLY A 98 11.49 -3.78 3.03
CA GLY A 98 11.16 -4.26 1.69
C GLY A 98 10.08 -3.46 0.99
N ALA A 99 9.66 -2.31 1.54
CA ALA A 99 8.66 -1.48 0.88
C ALA A 99 9.17 -1.04 -0.49
N ASP A 100 8.26 -1.00 -1.44
CA ASP A 100 8.60 -0.58 -2.80
C ASP A 100 8.63 0.93 -2.93
N ALA A 101 7.97 1.64 -2.02
CA ALA A 101 7.99 3.09 -2.00
C ALA A 101 7.54 3.60 -0.64
N PHE A 102 7.85 4.86 -0.37
CA PHE A 102 7.43 5.56 0.84
C PHE A 102 6.84 6.91 0.42
N VAL A 103 5.66 7.24 0.94
CA VAL A 103 5.01 8.51 0.64
C VAL A 103 4.59 9.18 1.94
N SER A 104 4.89 10.48 2.08
CA SER A 104 4.45 11.23 3.23
C SER A 104 2.94 11.45 3.18
N LYS A 105 2.27 11.26 4.31
CA LYS A 105 0.83 11.52 4.39
C LYS A 105 0.51 13.01 4.19
N GLY A 106 1.50 13.87 4.40
CA GLY A 106 1.32 15.30 4.17
C GLY A 106 1.57 15.74 2.74
N ALA A 107 2.00 14.84 1.87
CA ALA A 107 2.26 15.18 0.47
C ALA A 107 0.95 15.41 -0.28
N PRO A 108 0.99 16.17 -1.39
CA PRO A 108 -0.19 16.30 -2.23
C PRO A 108 -0.70 14.95 -2.71
N ALA A 109 -2.01 14.87 -2.91
CA ALA A 109 -2.66 13.61 -3.30
C ALA A 109 -2.09 13.03 -4.60
N ASP A 110 -1.72 13.89 -5.55
CA ASP A 110 -1.19 13.40 -6.81
C ASP A 110 0.15 12.69 -6.66
N LYS A 111 0.88 12.96 -5.58
CA LYS A 111 2.13 12.25 -5.30
C LYS A 111 1.86 10.77 -5.03
N LEU A 112 0.83 10.47 -4.27
CA LEU A 112 0.46 9.08 -3.99
C LEU A 112 -0.02 8.39 -5.26
N LEU A 113 -0.85 9.06 -6.05
CA LEU A 113 -1.36 8.48 -7.28
C LEU A 113 -0.23 8.22 -8.28
N ALA A 114 0.74 9.13 -8.37
CA ALA A 114 1.89 8.93 -9.24
C ALA A 114 2.74 7.76 -8.77
N THR A 115 2.93 7.63 -7.45
CA THR A 115 3.72 6.53 -6.89
C THR A 115 3.02 5.19 -7.14
N LEU A 116 1.71 5.17 -6.96
CA LEU A 116 0.91 3.97 -7.22
C LEU A 116 1.10 3.51 -8.66
N SER A 117 1.00 4.44 -9.59
CA SER A 117 1.19 4.15 -11.00
C SER A 117 2.60 3.63 -11.28
N ALA A 118 3.60 4.28 -10.68
CA ALA A 118 5.00 3.91 -10.90
C ALA A 118 5.30 2.49 -10.43
N VAL A 119 4.84 2.11 -9.22
CA VAL A 119 5.17 0.78 -8.69
C VAL A 119 4.43 -0.33 -9.42
N THR A 120 3.23 -0.06 -9.92
CA THR A 120 2.46 -1.07 -10.63
C THR A 120 2.88 -1.18 -12.09
N HIS A 121 3.15 -0.05 -12.74
CA HIS A 121 3.56 -0.06 -14.14
C HIS A 121 4.99 -0.55 -14.33
N SER A 122 5.83 -0.40 -13.30
CA SER A 122 7.20 -0.86 -13.35
C SER A 122 7.28 -2.35 -13.70
N GLY A 123 6.45 -3.18 -13.04
CA GLY A 123 6.39 -4.58 -13.36
C GLY A 123 5.79 -4.85 -14.72
N PHE A 124 4.91 -3.98 -15.15
CA PHE A 124 4.25 -4.10 -16.41
C PHE A 124 5.23 -3.87 -17.58
N PHE A 125 6.05 -2.84 -17.48
CA PHE A 125 7.06 -2.56 -18.50
C PHE A 125 8.09 -3.67 -18.59
N ASN A 126 8.44 -4.27 -17.48
CA ASN A 126 9.45 -5.30 -17.46
C ASN A 126 9.05 -6.56 -18.23
N ARG A 127 7.80 -6.70 -18.55
CA ARG A 127 7.32 -7.85 -19.31
C ARG A 127 7.53 -7.69 -20.80
N GLU A 128 7.82 -6.50 -21.20
CA GLU A 128 8.05 -6.24 -22.61
C GLU A 128 9.51 -6.35 -22.97
#